data_721f7e66ee8c6af8ee8df5dc82dceeba
#
_entry.id   721f7e66ee8c6af8ee8df5dc82dceeba
#
_cell.length_a   1.000
_cell.length_b   1.000
_cell.length_c   1.000
_cell.angle_alpha   90.00
_cell.angle_beta   90.00
_cell.angle_gamma   90.00
#
_symmetry.space_group_name_H-M   'P 1'
#
loop_
_entity.id
_entity.type
_entity.pdbx_description
1 polymer ?
#
loop_
_entity_poly.entity_id
_entity_poly.type
_entity_poly.pdbx_seq_one_letter_code
_entity_poly.pdbx_strand_id
1 'polypeptide(L)'
;DVILIGFSQGAMMSMQCLLINHEKLGAIIGYSGALREENIDAANDKILNGKHKFSDTPILLVHGEQDEVVPFQSLAKSKNLLNSIGFNVQTLSRQNLAHGIDPEGISKGMDFLKSLK
;
A
#
# COMPACT_ATOMS: atom_id res chain seq x y z
N ASP A 1 16.30 -8.23 1.72
CA ASP A 1 15.11 -7.83 0.97
C ASP A 1 14.83 -6.34 1.14
N VAL A 2 14.34 -5.71 0.08
CA VAL A 2 14.03 -4.29 0.11
C VAL A 2 12.61 -4.07 0.61
N ILE A 3 12.46 -3.18 1.59
CA ILE A 3 11.16 -2.78 2.12
C ILE A 3 10.99 -1.29 1.79
N LEU A 4 9.85 -0.93 1.21
CA LEU A 4 9.54 0.46 0.92
C LEU A 4 8.50 0.98 1.91
N ILE A 5 8.81 2.12 2.52
CA ILE A 5 7.90 2.82 3.43
C ILE A 5 7.73 4.23 2.87
N GLY A 6 6.49 4.62 2.63
CA GLY A 6 6.23 5.92 2.04
C GLY A 6 5.05 6.64 2.67
N PHE A 7 5.07 7.98 2.56
CA PHE A 7 4.00 8.85 3.00
C PHE A 7 3.50 9.67 1.81
N SER A 8 2.19 9.77 1.64
CA SER A 8 1.55 10.58 0.60
C SER A 8 2.05 10.19 -0.80
N GLN A 9 2.72 11.07 -1.52
CA GLN A 9 3.31 10.73 -2.83
C GLN A 9 4.33 9.59 -2.71
N GLY A 10 5.08 9.53 -1.61
CA GLY A 10 6.00 8.42 -1.36
C GLY A 10 5.30 7.08 -1.26
N ALA A 11 4.11 7.04 -0.65
CA ALA A 11 3.29 5.84 -0.61
C ALA A 11 2.81 5.46 -2.01
N MET A 12 2.36 6.44 -2.78
CA MET A 12 1.91 6.22 -4.16
C MET A 12 3.03 5.67 -5.02
N MET A 13 4.23 6.24 -4.91
CA MET A 13 5.41 5.77 -5.63
C MET A 13 5.85 4.38 -5.20
N SER A 14 5.74 4.07 -3.90
CA SER A 14 6.09 2.75 -3.37
C SER A 14 5.17 1.68 -3.97
N MET A 15 3.88 1.94 -4.00
CA MET A 15 2.92 1.03 -4.60
C MET A 15 3.14 0.88 -6.11
N GLN A 16 3.40 1.98 -6.80
CA GLN A 16 3.70 1.91 -8.23
C GLN A 16 4.98 1.13 -8.49
N CYS A 17 6.01 1.37 -7.69
CA CYS A 17 7.26 0.62 -7.79
C CYS A 17 7.01 -0.89 -7.63
N LEU A 18 6.21 -1.28 -6.63
CA LEU A 18 5.83 -2.67 -6.43
C LEU A 18 5.21 -3.27 -7.69
N LEU A 19 4.33 -2.52 -8.34
CA LEU A 19 3.56 -3.03 -9.48
C LEU A 19 4.39 -3.16 -10.76
N ILE A 20 5.35 -2.26 -11.00
CA ILE A 20 6.09 -2.22 -12.27
C ILE A 20 7.54 -2.69 -12.16
N ASN A 21 8.03 -2.96 -10.96
CA ASN A 21 9.42 -3.36 -10.76
C ASN A 21 9.68 -4.77 -11.31
N HIS A 22 10.93 -5.03 -11.70
CA HIS A 22 11.32 -6.34 -12.21
C HIS A 22 11.73 -7.31 -11.12
N GLU A 23 11.98 -6.81 -9.90
CA GLU A 23 12.40 -7.62 -8.77
C GLU A 23 11.36 -7.54 -7.66
N LYS A 24 11.22 -8.66 -6.92
CA LYS A 24 10.30 -8.73 -5.80
C LYS A 24 10.76 -7.83 -4.66
N LEU A 25 9.81 -7.12 -4.05
CA LEU A 25 10.03 -6.34 -2.84
C LEU A 25 9.64 -7.18 -1.61
N GLY A 26 10.31 -6.93 -0.49
CA GLY A 26 10.06 -7.67 0.75
C GLY A 26 8.76 -7.26 1.44
N ALA A 27 8.41 -5.98 1.41
CA ALA A 27 7.17 -5.46 1.98
C ALA A 27 6.95 -4.02 1.54
N ILE A 28 5.70 -3.56 1.67
CA ILE A 28 5.30 -2.17 1.45
C ILE A 28 4.53 -1.69 2.68
N ILE A 29 4.88 -0.49 3.17
CA ILE A 29 4.04 0.23 4.13
C ILE A 29 3.73 1.58 3.52
N GLY A 30 2.45 1.86 3.28
CA GLY A 30 2.00 3.12 2.70
C GLY A 30 1.14 3.91 3.66
N TYR A 31 1.54 5.15 3.94
CA TYR A 31 0.78 6.08 4.78
C TYR A 31 0.15 7.16 3.91
N SER A 32 -1.16 7.33 4.01
CA SER A 32 -1.89 8.45 3.40
C SER A 32 -1.70 8.54 1.89
N GLY A 33 -1.68 7.40 1.20
CA GLY A 33 -1.52 7.34 -0.24
C GLY A 33 -2.80 6.90 -0.95
N ALA A 34 -2.71 6.82 -2.28
CA ALA A 34 -3.80 6.35 -3.11
C ALA A 34 -3.26 5.59 -4.31
N LEU A 35 -3.95 4.53 -4.68
CA LEU A 35 -3.69 3.79 -5.90
C LEU A 35 -4.87 4.00 -6.84
N ARG A 36 -4.61 4.03 -8.15
CA ARG A 36 -5.62 4.24 -9.18
C ARG A 36 -5.61 3.08 -10.16
N GLU A 37 -6.70 2.94 -10.90
CA GLU A 37 -6.80 1.90 -11.93
C GLU A 37 -5.67 1.99 -12.95
N GLU A 38 -5.24 3.21 -13.30
CA GLU A 38 -4.14 3.41 -14.24
C GLU A 38 -2.85 2.74 -13.77
N ASN A 39 -2.63 2.68 -12.45
CA ASN A 39 -1.46 2.00 -11.90
C ASN A 39 -1.52 0.50 -12.15
N ILE A 40 -2.71 -0.09 -12.05
CA ILE A 40 -2.92 -1.52 -12.33
C ILE A 40 -2.71 -1.78 -13.83
N ASP A 41 -3.26 -0.91 -14.68
CA ASP A 41 -3.12 -1.04 -16.13
C ASP A 41 -1.65 -0.96 -16.55
N ALA A 42 -0.87 -0.07 -15.92
CA ALA A 42 0.56 0.04 -16.21
C ALA A 42 1.34 -1.22 -15.84
N ALA A 43 0.80 -2.05 -14.95
CA ALA A 43 1.44 -3.30 -14.52
C ALA A 43 0.91 -4.52 -15.26
N ASN A 44 0.13 -4.33 -16.32
CA ASN A 44 -0.58 -5.41 -17.02
C ASN A 44 0.35 -6.52 -17.51
N ASP A 45 1.57 -6.19 -17.93
CA ASP A 45 2.56 -7.16 -18.39
C ASP A 45 3.05 -8.09 -17.27
N LYS A 46 2.80 -7.77 -16.01
CA LYS A 46 3.20 -8.56 -14.85
C LYS A 46 2.03 -9.32 -14.22
N ILE A 47 0.84 -9.18 -14.79
CA ILE A 47 -0.36 -9.85 -14.30
C ILE A 47 -0.64 -11.07 -15.20
N LEU A 48 -0.60 -12.26 -14.61
CA LEU A 48 -0.85 -13.52 -15.30
C LEU A 48 -1.98 -14.26 -14.61
N ASN A 49 -3.02 -14.60 -15.38
CA ASN A 49 -4.21 -15.28 -14.87
C ASN A 49 -4.89 -14.50 -13.73
N GLY A 50 -4.92 -13.16 -13.86
CA GLY A 50 -5.55 -12.28 -12.89
C GLY A 50 -4.72 -12.00 -11.64
N LYS A 51 -3.46 -12.48 -11.59
CA LYS A 51 -2.61 -12.37 -10.41
C LYS A 51 -1.29 -11.72 -10.78
N HIS A 52 -0.88 -10.73 -9.99
CA HIS A 52 0.43 -10.09 -10.17
C HIS A 52 1.55 -11.09 -9.87
N LYS A 53 2.63 -11.00 -10.62
CA LYS A 53 3.82 -11.85 -10.49
C LYS A 53 4.38 -11.88 -9.06
N PHE A 54 4.31 -10.75 -8.36
CA PHE A 54 4.82 -10.61 -6.99
C PHE A 54 3.70 -10.47 -5.95
N SER A 55 2.55 -11.09 -6.20
CA SER A 55 1.35 -10.93 -5.38
C SER A 55 1.50 -11.42 -3.94
N ASP A 56 2.56 -12.12 -3.60
CA ASP A 56 2.83 -12.56 -2.22
C ASP A 56 3.58 -11.51 -1.38
N THR A 57 3.99 -10.38 -1.96
CA THR A 57 4.58 -9.28 -1.18
C THR A 57 3.55 -8.72 -0.19
N PRO A 58 3.86 -8.71 1.12
CA PRO A 58 2.93 -8.19 2.12
C PRO A 58 2.84 -6.67 2.06
N ILE A 59 1.62 -6.16 2.26
CA ILE A 59 1.33 -4.73 2.18
C ILE A 59 0.53 -4.27 3.39
N LEU A 60 0.95 -3.18 4.01
CA LEU A 60 0.17 -2.47 5.03
C LEU A 60 -0.11 -1.05 4.54
N LEU A 61 -1.37 -0.66 4.55
CA LEU A 61 -1.80 0.71 4.21
C LEU A 61 -2.46 1.34 5.44
N VAL A 62 -2.02 2.55 5.78
CA VAL A 62 -2.50 3.31 6.93
C VAL A 62 -3.03 4.67 6.45
N HIS A 63 -4.18 5.11 6.95
CA HIS A 63 -4.81 6.34 6.48
C HIS A 63 -5.61 7.01 7.58
N GLY A 64 -5.50 8.33 7.68
CA GLY A 64 -6.29 9.13 8.60
C GLY A 64 -7.73 9.29 8.11
N GLU A 65 -8.70 9.11 9.02
CA GLU A 65 -10.11 9.20 8.65
C GLU A 65 -10.55 10.63 8.29
N GLN A 66 -9.76 11.63 8.68
CA GLN A 66 -10.05 13.04 8.42
C GLN A 66 -9.11 13.67 7.41
N ASP A 67 -8.48 12.86 6.57
CA ASP A 67 -7.55 13.32 5.54
C ASP A 67 -8.33 14.04 4.43
N GLU A 68 -8.04 15.33 4.25
CA GLU A 68 -8.67 16.17 3.22
C GLU A 68 -7.76 16.35 1.99
N VAL A 69 -6.50 15.94 2.08
CA VAL A 69 -5.56 16.03 0.96
C VAL A 69 -5.68 14.80 0.08
N VAL A 70 -5.60 13.62 0.69
CA VAL A 70 -5.89 12.34 0.02
C VAL A 70 -7.11 11.76 0.71
N PRO A 71 -8.28 11.74 0.07
CA PRO A 71 -9.52 11.32 0.73
C PRO A 71 -9.41 9.95 1.39
N PHE A 72 -10.02 9.81 2.55
CA PHE A 72 -9.97 8.55 3.31
C PHE A 72 -10.47 7.35 2.50
N GLN A 73 -11.42 7.58 1.59
CA GLN A 73 -11.95 6.53 0.70
C GLN A 73 -10.85 5.88 -0.14
N SER A 74 -9.72 6.56 -0.32
CA SER A 74 -8.56 6.02 -1.05
C SER A 74 -8.00 4.76 -0.40
N LEU A 75 -8.15 4.61 0.91
CA LEU A 75 -7.68 3.42 1.62
C LEU A 75 -8.38 2.16 1.12
N ALA A 76 -9.71 2.15 1.14
CA ALA A 76 -10.50 1.00 0.68
C ALA A 76 -10.32 0.78 -0.82
N LYS A 77 -10.27 1.84 -1.60
CA LYS A 77 -10.08 1.74 -3.05
C LYS A 77 -8.74 1.12 -3.40
N SER A 78 -7.66 1.57 -2.75
CA SER A 78 -6.33 1.02 -2.97
C SER A 78 -6.27 -0.45 -2.58
N LYS A 79 -6.84 -0.80 -1.42
CA LYS A 79 -6.92 -2.19 -0.97
C LYS A 79 -7.63 -3.06 -1.99
N ASN A 80 -8.80 -2.60 -2.48
CA ASN A 80 -9.59 -3.38 -3.43
C ASN A 80 -8.86 -3.58 -4.75
N LEU A 81 -8.17 -2.56 -5.25
CA LEU A 81 -7.40 -2.67 -6.48
C LEU A 81 -6.27 -3.68 -6.34
N LEU A 82 -5.52 -3.63 -5.25
CA LEU A 82 -4.43 -4.57 -5.01
C LEU A 82 -4.95 -6.00 -4.78
N ASN A 83 -6.04 -6.15 -4.03
CA ASN A 83 -6.67 -7.46 -3.83
C ASN A 83 -7.13 -8.07 -5.15
N SER A 84 -7.60 -7.24 -6.08
CA SER A 84 -8.12 -7.72 -7.37
C SER A 84 -7.04 -8.40 -8.22
N ILE A 85 -5.77 -8.12 -7.95
CA ILE A 85 -4.64 -8.75 -8.65
C ILE A 85 -3.82 -9.64 -7.72
N GLY A 86 -4.42 -10.09 -6.63
CA GLY A 86 -3.88 -11.18 -5.79
C GLY A 86 -3.07 -10.77 -4.58
N PHE A 87 -2.82 -9.46 -4.37
CA PHE A 87 -2.11 -9.02 -3.16
C PHE A 87 -3.00 -9.15 -1.92
N ASN A 88 -2.39 -9.54 -0.81
CA ASN A 88 -3.04 -9.55 0.50
C ASN A 88 -2.66 -8.26 1.23
N VAL A 89 -3.64 -7.40 1.46
CA VAL A 89 -3.41 -6.05 2.00
C VAL A 89 -4.03 -5.93 3.38
N GLN A 90 -3.19 -5.55 4.36
CA GLN A 90 -3.67 -5.14 5.68
C GLN A 90 -3.90 -3.64 5.67
N THR A 91 -4.93 -3.18 6.34
CA THR A 91 -5.24 -1.75 6.44
C THR A 91 -5.43 -1.34 7.90
N LEU A 92 -5.10 -0.09 8.18
CA LEU A 92 -5.36 0.55 9.47
C LEU A 92 -5.91 1.94 9.23
N SER A 93 -7.13 2.20 9.72
CA SER A 93 -7.69 3.56 9.72
C SER A 93 -7.37 4.22 11.05
N ARG A 94 -7.09 5.53 11.02
CA ARG A 94 -6.75 6.27 12.22
C ARG A 94 -7.78 7.37 12.48
N GLN A 95 -8.48 7.27 13.60
CA GLN A 95 -9.46 8.28 14.02
C GLN A 95 -8.74 9.57 14.38
N ASN A 96 -9.39 10.69 14.08
CA ASN A 96 -8.90 12.04 14.41
C ASN A 96 -7.55 12.39 13.78
N LEU A 97 -7.18 11.68 12.71
CA LEU A 97 -5.95 11.95 11.97
C LEU A 97 -6.29 12.50 10.60
N ALA A 98 -5.70 13.65 10.26
CA ALA A 98 -5.80 14.25 8.94
C ALA A 98 -4.71 13.65 8.02
N HIS A 99 -4.07 14.46 7.20
CA HIS A 99 -3.01 14.00 6.28
C HIS A 99 -1.68 13.94 7.03
N GLY A 100 -1.42 12.80 7.67
CA GLY A 100 -0.22 12.65 8.49
C GLY A 100 -0.02 11.21 8.95
N ILE A 101 0.96 11.04 9.83
CA ILE A 101 1.29 9.76 10.48
C ILE A 101 1.29 10.00 11.98
N ASP A 102 0.56 9.18 12.72
CA ASP A 102 0.51 9.27 14.18
C ASP A 102 1.32 8.14 14.83
N PRO A 103 1.57 8.22 16.16
CA PRO A 103 2.35 7.19 16.84
C PRO A 103 1.77 5.78 16.70
N GLU A 104 0.44 5.66 16.68
CA GLU A 104 -0.21 4.36 16.52
C GLU A 104 0.07 3.77 15.14
N GLY A 105 0.05 4.61 14.11
CA GLY A 105 0.39 4.18 12.75
C GLY A 105 1.83 3.69 12.65
N ILE A 106 2.75 4.36 13.34
CA ILE A 106 4.15 3.93 13.38
C ILE A 106 4.28 2.60 14.13
N SER A 107 3.64 2.50 15.29
CA SER A 107 3.68 1.28 16.11
C SER A 107 3.15 0.08 15.32
N LYS A 108 2.03 0.25 14.61
CA LYS A 108 1.45 -0.80 13.79
C LYS A 108 2.37 -1.18 12.63
N GLY A 109 3.04 -0.20 12.04
CA GLY A 109 4.03 -0.45 10.99
C GLY A 109 5.18 -1.31 11.50
N MET A 110 5.69 -1.02 12.70
CA MET A 110 6.76 -1.81 13.31
C MET A 110 6.29 -3.23 13.62
N ASP A 111 5.09 -3.39 14.14
CA ASP A 111 4.51 -4.72 14.42
C ASP A 111 4.36 -5.52 13.13
N PHE A 112 3.91 -4.86 12.06
CA PHE A 112 3.79 -5.48 10.75
C PHE A 112 5.15 -6.02 10.27
N LEU A 113 6.21 -5.20 10.35
CA LEU A 113 7.54 -5.63 9.94
C LEU A 113 8.05 -6.79 10.78
N LYS A 114 7.81 -6.78 12.10
CA LYS A 114 8.21 -7.89 12.98
C LYS A 114 7.48 -9.17 12.62
N SER A 115 6.23 -9.09 12.19
CA SER A 115 5.44 -10.27 11.84
C SER A 115 5.94 -10.98 10.59
N LEU A 116 6.80 -10.33 9.80
CA LEU A 116 7.32 -10.89 8.55
C LEU A 116 8.55 -11.79 8.76
N LYS A 117 9.05 -11.88 9.97
CA LYS A 117 10.25 -12.68 10.27
C LYS A 117 9.91 -14.12 10.59
#